data_0c29459d30a07a7a3f2dbea516aa4e09
#
_entry.id   0c29459d30a07a7a3f2dbea516aa4e09
#
_cell.length_a   1.000
_cell.length_b   1.000
_cell.length_c   1.000
_cell.angle_alpha   90.00
_cell.angle_beta   90.00
_cell.angle_gamma   90.00
#
_symmetry.space_group_name_H-M   'P 1'
#
loop_
_entity.id
_entity.type
_entity.pdbx_description
1 polymer ?
#
loop_
_entity_poly.entity_id
_entity_poly.type
_entity_poly.pdbx_seq_one_letter_code
_entity_poly.pdbx_strand_id
1 'polypeptide(L)'
;MVNQPADMAAGTSVALLSSTYFGPVQWYQKLNRYGLCLLERHDHFVKQTYRNRCLIATTAGTQALTVPTEHSEEAKCSMTDIRVSDHGNWRHLHWNALLSAYGESPFFEYYADDLRPFFEQQWEHLFDFNLAITYKLCELLDIRPNLQLTDCYADAEALGADDFRDAIRPKKPIPDPSFVPTPYYQVYQQKHGFQPNLSILDLLFNEGNEAVFYL
;
A
#
# COMPACT_ATOMS: atom_id res chain seq x y z
N MET A 1 -34.58 -1.18 -2.93
CA MET A 1 -34.30 -2.13 -1.83
C MET A 1 -32.80 -2.06 -1.63
N VAL A 2 -32.35 -1.36 -0.58
CA VAL A 2 -30.93 -1.18 -0.25
C VAL A 2 -30.47 -2.50 0.37
N ASN A 3 -29.56 -3.21 -0.30
CA ASN A 3 -28.87 -4.35 0.30
C ASN A 3 -28.07 -3.84 1.50
N GLN A 4 -28.52 -4.16 2.69
CA GLN A 4 -27.68 -4.04 3.89
C GLN A 4 -26.52 -5.04 3.78
N PRO A 5 -25.28 -4.65 4.14
CA PRO A 5 -24.18 -5.60 4.24
C PRO A 5 -24.55 -6.67 5.26
N ALA A 6 -24.24 -7.92 4.91
CA ALA A 6 -24.52 -9.11 5.72
C ALA A 6 -23.97 -8.95 7.14
N ASP A 7 -24.77 -9.39 8.13
CA ASP A 7 -24.53 -9.52 9.56
C ASP A 7 -23.08 -9.27 10.01
N MET A 8 -22.81 -8.03 10.43
CA MET A 8 -21.59 -7.75 11.20
C MET A 8 -21.76 -8.33 12.61
N ALA A 9 -21.01 -9.35 12.92
CA ALA A 9 -20.93 -9.88 14.27
C ALA A 9 -20.54 -8.75 15.23
N ALA A 10 -21.30 -8.57 16.30
CA ALA A 10 -21.06 -7.55 17.31
C ALA A 10 -19.64 -7.71 17.88
N GLY A 11 -18.77 -6.72 17.60
CA GLY A 11 -17.39 -6.67 18.09
C GLY A 11 -16.30 -6.78 17.03
N THR A 12 -16.64 -6.90 15.73
CA THR A 12 -15.60 -6.91 14.67
C THR A 12 -15.03 -5.50 14.45
N SER A 13 -13.73 -5.34 14.64
CA SER A 13 -13.04 -4.08 14.33
C SER A 13 -13.02 -3.85 12.81
N VAL A 14 -13.41 -2.66 12.36
CA VAL A 14 -13.50 -2.30 10.95
C VAL A 14 -12.48 -1.20 10.64
N ALA A 15 -11.62 -1.42 9.63
CA ALA A 15 -10.74 -0.40 9.08
C ALA A 15 -11.26 0.09 7.73
N LEU A 16 -11.30 1.41 7.53
CA LEU A 16 -11.58 2.03 6.25
C LEU A 16 -10.28 2.57 5.65
N LEU A 17 -9.91 2.07 4.49
CA LEU A 17 -8.59 2.26 3.87
C LEU A 17 -8.72 2.81 2.44
N SER A 18 -7.76 3.63 2.01
CA SER A 18 -7.56 3.94 0.59
C SER A 18 -6.67 2.91 -0.07
N SER A 19 -6.79 2.71 -1.40
CA SER A 19 -5.88 1.84 -2.15
C SER A 19 -4.45 2.42 -2.16
N THR A 20 -3.44 1.55 -2.20
CA THR A 20 -2.03 1.97 -2.13
C THR A 20 -1.16 1.26 -3.16
N TYR A 21 -0.22 2.02 -3.74
CA TYR A 21 0.86 1.48 -4.57
C TYR A 21 2.01 1.02 -3.67
N PHE A 22 2.18 -0.28 -3.48
CA PHE A 22 3.14 -0.88 -2.55
C PHE A 22 3.16 -0.15 -1.20
N GLY A 23 1.98 -0.08 -0.55
CA GLY A 23 1.72 0.73 0.63
C GLY A 23 2.71 0.52 1.77
N PRO A 24 2.69 1.40 2.79
CA PRO A 24 3.61 1.31 3.92
C PRO A 24 3.27 0.14 4.84
N VAL A 25 4.23 -0.27 5.66
CA VAL A 25 4.07 -1.34 6.68
C VAL A 25 2.82 -1.12 7.53
N GLN A 26 2.55 0.11 7.97
CA GLN A 26 1.35 0.47 8.73
C GLN A 26 0.05 0.06 8.04
N TRP A 27 -0.05 0.22 6.73
CA TRP A 27 -1.24 -0.12 5.97
C TRP A 27 -1.49 -1.63 5.96
N TYR A 28 -0.44 -2.43 5.76
CA TYR A 28 -0.52 -3.90 5.82
C TYR A 28 -0.76 -4.41 7.23
N GLN A 29 -0.28 -3.70 8.25
CA GLN A 29 -0.64 -3.99 9.65
C GLN A 29 -2.17 -3.90 9.85
N LYS A 30 -2.84 -2.91 9.25
CA LYS A 30 -4.31 -2.83 9.34
C LYS A 30 -4.98 -4.02 8.67
N LEU A 31 -4.49 -4.44 7.49
CA LEU A 31 -4.99 -5.64 6.83
C LEU A 31 -4.85 -6.90 7.69
N ASN A 32 -3.75 -7.02 8.44
CA ASN A 32 -3.48 -8.20 9.26
C ASN A 32 -4.25 -8.20 10.59
N ARG A 33 -4.56 -7.03 11.16
CA ARG A 33 -5.11 -6.91 12.52
C ARG A 33 -6.62 -6.67 12.60
N TYR A 34 -7.22 -6.09 11.58
CA TYR A 34 -8.65 -5.78 11.59
C TYR A 34 -9.48 -6.95 11.13
N GLY A 35 -10.64 -7.16 11.79
CA GLY A 35 -11.55 -8.24 11.44
C GLY A 35 -12.27 -8.01 10.10
N LEU A 36 -12.41 -6.75 9.67
CA LEU A 36 -12.90 -6.33 8.37
C LEU A 36 -12.12 -5.10 7.89
N CYS A 37 -11.61 -5.16 6.67
CA CYS A 37 -10.98 -4.04 5.98
C CYS A 37 -11.84 -3.63 4.79
N LEU A 38 -12.35 -2.40 4.81
CA LEU A 38 -13.08 -1.80 3.69
C LEU A 38 -12.12 -0.97 2.86
N LEU A 39 -11.93 -1.34 1.61
CA LEU A 39 -11.12 -0.59 0.67
C LEU A 39 -12.01 0.38 -0.10
N GLU A 40 -11.81 1.67 0.17
CA GLU A 40 -12.57 2.75 -0.45
C GLU A 40 -12.19 2.91 -1.92
N ARG A 41 -13.17 2.78 -2.80
CA ARG A 41 -12.99 2.93 -4.26
C ARG A 41 -13.61 4.19 -4.84
N HIS A 42 -14.48 4.85 -4.07
CA HIS A 42 -15.25 6.04 -4.49
C HIS A 42 -14.69 7.35 -3.96
N ASP A 43 -13.50 7.32 -3.30
CA ASP A 43 -12.82 8.54 -2.88
C ASP A 43 -12.22 9.27 -4.09
N HIS A 44 -11.82 10.51 -3.88
CA HIS A 44 -11.12 11.30 -4.89
C HIS A 44 -9.63 11.01 -4.85
N PHE A 45 -9.03 10.95 -6.03
CA PHE A 45 -7.59 10.82 -6.15
C PHE A 45 -6.87 12.05 -5.59
N VAL A 46 -5.94 11.79 -4.66
CA VAL A 46 -5.07 12.83 -4.08
C VAL A 46 -3.63 12.55 -4.48
N LYS A 47 -3.06 13.48 -5.25
CA LYS A 47 -1.66 13.40 -5.70
C LYS A 47 -0.69 13.40 -4.52
N GLN A 48 0.46 12.74 -4.69
CA GLN A 48 1.52 12.65 -3.69
C GLN A 48 1.13 11.94 -2.37
N THR A 49 0.17 11.04 -2.44
CA THR A 49 -0.21 10.12 -1.37
C THR A 49 0.24 8.69 -1.71
N TYR A 50 0.04 7.76 -0.81
CA TYR A 50 0.34 6.34 -1.08
C TYR A 50 -0.56 5.72 -2.16
N ARG A 51 -1.61 6.40 -2.64
CA ARG A 51 -2.43 5.94 -3.77
C ARG A 51 -1.62 5.72 -5.05
N ASN A 52 -0.62 6.55 -5.31
CA ASN A 52 0.25 6.41 -6.48
C ASN A 52 1.75 6.47 -6.16
N ARG A 53 2.13 6.30 -4.89
CA ARG A 53 3.51 6.45 -4.44
C ARG A 53 3.85 5.45 -3.35
N CYS A 54 5.08 4.92 -3.38
CA CYS A 54 5.68 4.25 -2.23
C CYS A 54 7.00 4.90 -1.84
N LEU A 55 7.46 4.62 -0.63
CA LEU A 55 8.74 5.09 -0.10
C LEU A 55 9.65 3.89 0.15
N ILE A 56 10.83 3.90 -0.44
CA ILE A 56 11.85 2.86 -0.30
C ILE A 56 13.10 3.41 0.36
N ALA A 57 13.88 2.54 1.02
CA ALA A 57 15.22 2.88 1.50
C ALA A 57 16.21 2.88 0.34
N THR A 58 17.17 3.80 0.37
CA THR A 58 18.30 3.85 -0.56
C THR A 58 19.57 4.28 0.15
N THR A 59 20.70 4.23 -0.55
CA THR A 59 21.98 4.75 -0.03
C THR A 59 21.94 6.25 0.30
N ALA A 60 21.03 7.02 -0.31
CA ALA A 60 20.86 8.45 -0.07
C ALA A 60 19.77 8.78 1.00
N GLY A 61 19.15 7.77 1.58
CA GLY A 61 18.01 7.90 2.49
C GLY A 61 16.72 7.39 1.84
N THR A 62 15.58 8.00 2.16
CA THR A 62 14.29 7.60 1.61
C THR A 62 14.07 8.15 0.20
N GLN A 63 13.67 7.30 -0.73
CA GLN A 63 13.29 7.65 -2.09
C GLN A 63 11.80 7.35 -2.34
N ALA A 64 11.12 8.26 -3.04
CA ALA A 64 9.75 8.05 -3.47
C ALA A 64 9.72 7.48 -4.90
N LEU A 65 9.02 6.36 -5.10
CA LEU A 65 8.65 5.83 -6.41
C LEU A 65 7.20 6.24 -6.69
N THR A 66 6.97 6.98 -7.75
CA THR A 66 5.65 7.55 -8.05
C THR A 66 5.16 7.08 -9.42
N VAL A 67 4.03 6.39 -9.44
CA VAL A 67 3.32 6.01 -10.66
C VAL A 67 2.75 7.28 -11.31
N PRO A 68 3.12 7.58 -12.56
CA PRO A 68 2.53 8.71 -13.28
C PRO A 68 1.08 8.37 -13.65
N THR A 69 0.23 9.36 -13.56
CA THR A 69 -1.18 9.28 -13.97
C THR A 69 -1.46 10.22 -15.12
N GLU A 70 -2.41 9.86 -15.98
CA GLU A 70 -2.89 10.76 -17.00
C GLU A 70 -3.49 12.02 -16.37
N HIS A 71 -3.46 13.11 -17.12
CA HIS A 71 -4.06 14.36 -16.68
C HIS A 71 -5.58 14.25 -16.77
N SER A 72 -6.26 14.43 -15.65
CA SER A 72 -7.71 14.62 -15.66
C SER A 72 -8.03 16.11 -15.74
N GLU A 73 -8.95 16.48 -16.61
CA GLU A 73 -9.49 17.85 -16.69
C GLU A 73 -10.40 18.16 -15.51
N GLU A 74 -10.91 17.13 -14.84
CA GLU A 74 -11.77 17.29 -13.68
C GLU A 74 -10.95 17.60 -12.43
N ALA A 75 -11.37 18.62 -11.67
CA ALA A 75 -10.73 19.02 -10.43
C ALA A 75 -10.78 17.94 -9.34
N LYS A 76 -11.78 17.03 -9.42
CA LYS A 76 -11.97 15.88 -8.53
C LYS A 76 -12.29 14.66 -9.38
N CYS A 77 -11.30 13.81 -9.61
CA CYS A 77 -11.48 12.55 -10.31
C CYS A 77 -11.63 11.41 -9.30
N SER A 78 -12.56 10.50 -9.56
CA SER A 78 -12.72 9.29 -8.75
C SER A 78 -11.47 8.44 -8.83
N MET A 79 -11.11 7.76 -7.74
CA MET A 79 -9.94 6.88 -7.72
C MET A 79 -10.03 5.76 -8.76
N THR A 80 -11.24 5.28 -9.06
CA THR A 80 -11.50 4.24 -10.08
C THR A 80 -11.24 4.70 -11.50
N ASP A 81 -11.34 6.02 -11.77
CA ASP A 81 -11.22 6.59 -13.11
C ASP A 81 -9.80 7.07 -13.43
N ILE A 82 -8.90 7.01 -12.45
CA ILE A 82 -7.51 7.39 -12.65
C ILE A 82 -6.79 6.38 -13.53
N ARG A 83 -6.34 6.87 -14.69
CA ARG A 83 -5.57 6.07 -15.63
C ARG A 83 -4.06 6.16 -15.35
N VAL A 84 -3.40 5.03 -15.49
CA VAL A 84 -1.93 4.97 -15.40
C VAL A 84 -1.34 5.49 -16.70
N SER A 85 -0.41 6.43 -16.61
CA SER A 85 0.31 6.93 -17.77
C SER A 85 1.54 6.07 -18.08
N ASP A 86 1.81 5.85 -19.39
CA ASP A 86 3.03 5.18 -19.85
C ASP A 86 4.20 6.15 -20.08
N HIS A 87 4.01 7.42 -19.73
CA HIS A 87 5.03 8.44 -19.93
C HIS A 87 6.26 8.20 -19.04
N GLY A 88 7.46 8.38 -19.63
CA GLY A 88 8.73 8.42 -18.85
C GLY A 88 9.31 7.06 -18.48
N ASN A 89 8.90 5.95 -19.08
CA ASN A 89 9.43 4.60 -18.83
C ASN A 89 9.53 4.25 -17.33
N TRP A 90 8.57 4.73 -16.54
CA TRP A 90 8.58 4.66 -15.09
C TRP A 90 8.66 3.22 -14.55
N ARG A 91 8.08 2.23 -15.24
CA ARG A 91 8.13 0.83 -14.83
C ARG A 91 9.56 0.34 -14.74
N HIS A 92 10.34 0.55 -15.78
CA HIS A 92 11.76 0.22 -15.81
C HIS A 92 12.56 0.97 -14.75
N LEU A 93 12.29 2.25 -14.56
CA LEU A 93 12.95 3.07 -13.54
C LEU A 93 12.64 2.59 -12.13
N HIS A 94 11.39 2.22 -11.84
CA HIS A 94 11.00 1.67 -10.54
C HIS A 94 11.66 0.31 -10.28
N TRP A 95 11.63 -0.59 -11.28
CA TRP A 95 12.29 -1.89 -11.14
C TRP A 95 13.79 -1.75 -10.88
N ASN A 96 14.48 -0.90 -11.63
CA ASN A 96 15.90 -0.63 -11.42
C ASN A 96 16.18 0.01 -10.05
N ALA A 97 15.28 0.87 -9.57
CA ALA A 97 15.40 1.44 -8.24
C ALA A 97 15.27 0.37 -7.15
N LEU A 98 14.33 -0.58 -7.30
CA LEU A 98 14.19 -1.72 -6.38
C LEU A 98 15.41 -2.64 -6.44
N LEU A 99 15.90 -2.98 -7.63
CA LEU A 99 17.09 -3.79 -7.82
C LEU A 99 18.33 -3.13 -7.18
N SER A 100 18.50 -1.84 -7.39
CA SER A 100 19.60 -1.07 -6.80
C SER A 100 19.50 -0.93 -5.28
N ALA A 101 18.28 -0.83 -4.74
CA ALA A 101 18.05 -0.64 -3.32
C ALA A 101 18.10 -1.96 -2.54
N TYR A 102 17.59 -3.05 -3.12
CA TYR A 102 17.34 -4.30 -2.40
C TYR A 102 18.00 -5.54 -3.02
N GLY A 103 18.73 -5.42 -4.13
CA GLY A 103 19.40 -6.55 -4.76
C GLY A 103 20.32 -7.34 -3.83
N GLU A 104 20.88 -6.68 -2.80
CA GLU A 104 21.72 -7.29 -1.77
C GLU A 104 20.92 -7.67 -0.49
N SER A 105 19.59 -7.46 -0.46
CA SER A 105 18.78 -7.86 0.69
C SER A 105 18.56 -9.37 0.70
N PRO A 106 18.35 -9.98 1.90
CA PRO A 106 18.34 -11.44 2.04
C PRO A 106 17.29 -12.16 1.18
N PHE A 107 16.15 -11.53 0.89
CA PHE A 107 15.02 -12.18 0.23
C PHE A 107 14.61 -11.53 -1.10
N PHE A 108 15.33 -10.53 -1.62
CA PHE A 108 14.95 -9.88 -2.88
C PHE A 108 14.86 -10.87 -4.04
N GLU A 109 15.88 -11.70 -4.24
CA GLU A 109 15.90 -12.68 -5.34
C GLU A 109 14.74 -13.67 -5.23
N TYR A 110 14.34 -14.03 -4.02
CA TYR A 110 13.25 -14.97 -3.78
C TYR A 110 11.89 -14.44 -4.25
N TYR A 111 11.64 -13.12 -4.10
CA TYR A 111 10.36 -12.49 -4.45
C TYR A 111 10.39 -11.73 -5.77
N ALA A 112 11.56 -11.59 -6.40
CA ALA A 112 11.73 -10.78 -7.61
C ALA A 112 10.82 -11.24 -8.75
N ASP A 113 10.72 -12.53 -8.99
CA ASP A 113 9.93 -13.10 -10.10
C ASP A 113 8.42 -12.92 -9.89
N ASP A 114 7.93 -12.92 -8.64
CA ASP A 114 6.54 -12.67 -8.30
C ASP A 114 6.13 -11.19 -8.50
N LEU A 115 7.07 -10.27 -8.28
CA LEU A 115 6.81 -8.82 -8.32
C LEU A 115 7.11 -8.20 -9.68
N ARG A 116 8.02 -8.79 -10.45
CA ARG A 116 8.46 -8.28 -11.75
C ARG A 116 7.32 -8.05 -12.75
N PRO A 117 6.28 -8.91 -12.83
CA PRO A 117 5.17 -8.69 -13.75
C PRO A 117 4.45 -7.34 -13.57
N PHE A 118 4.42 -6.78 -12.35
CA PHE A 118 3.83 -5.46 -12.09
C PHE A 118 4.59 -4.31 -12.77
N PHE A 119 5.84 -4.53 -13.14
CA PHE A 119 6.70 -3.57 -13.83
C PHE A 119 6.87 -3.87 -15.33
N GLU A 120 6.36 -5.00 -15.81
CA GLU A 120 6.43 -5.39 -17.23
C GLU A 120 5.08 -5.24 -17.93
N GLN A 121 3.98 -5.47 -17.22
CA GLN A 121 2.63 -5.37 -17.75
C GLN A 121 2.12 -3.93 -17.75
N GLN A 122 1.25 -3.63 -18.72
CA GLN A 122 0.51 -2.37 -18.74
C GLN A 122 -0.77 -2.50 -17.92
N TRP A 123 -1.06 -1.45 -17.18
CA TRP A 123 -2.26 -1.34 -16.36
C TRP A 123 -3.02 -0.10 -16.79
N GLU A 124 -4.31 -0.24 -17.03
CA GLU A 124 -5.15 0.88 -17.46
C GLU A 124 -5.52 1.78 -16.28
N HIS A 125 -6.06 1.20 -15.21
CA HIS A 125 -6.54 1.95 -14.06
C HIS A 125 -5.66 1.74 -12.82
N LEU A 126 -5.38 2.85 -12.14
CA LEU A 126 -4.52 2.85 -10.95
C LEU A 126 -5.13 2.05 -9.80
N PHE A 127 -6.47 2.09 -9.63
CA PHE A 127 -7.14 1.34 -8.58
C PHE A 127 -6.96 -0.16 -8.77
N ASP A 128 -7.19 -0.67 -9.98
CA ASP A 128 -7.06 -2.10 -10.30
C ASP A 128 -5.61 -2.57 -10.15
N PHE A 129 -4.66 -1.73 -10.56
CA PHE A 129 -3.24 -1.97 -10.35
C PHE A 129 -2.90 -2.12 -8.87
N ASN A 130 -3.33 -1.18 -8.03
CA ASN A 130 -3.10 -1.22 -6.58
C ASN A 130 -3.77 -2.43 -5.94
N LEU A 131 -4.97 -2.79 -6.38
CA LEU A 131 -5.70 -3.94 -5.86
C LEU A 131 -4.98 -5.26 -6.18
N ALA A 132 -4.49 -5.41 -7.41
CA ALA A 132 -3.70 -6.58 -7.81
C ALA A 132 -2.39 -6.69 -7.00
N ILE A 133 -1.69 -5.58 -6.79
CA ILE A 133 -0.50 -5.50 -5.91
C ILE A 133 -0.87 -5.94 -4.49
N THR A 134 -1.98 -5.43 -3.95
CA THR A 134 -2.44 -5.75 -2.60
C THR A 134 -2.67 -7.26 -2.42
N TYR A 135 -3.38 -7.90 -3.34
CA TYR A 135 -3.62 -9.34 -3.27
C TYR A 135 -2.32 -10.14 -3.38
N LYS A 136 -1.42 -9.79 -4.30
CA LYS A 136 -0.13 -10.46 -4.42
C LYS A 136 0.71 -10.32 -3.15
N LEU A 137 0.76 -9.14 -2.57
CA LEU A 137 1.51 -8.93 -1.33
C LEU A 137 0.88 -9.62 -0.13
N CYS A 138 -0.45 -9.71 -0.05
CA CYS A 138 -1.10 -10.53 0.98
C CYS A 138 -0.73 -12.02 0.85
N GLU A 139 -0.65 -12.53 -0.39
CA GLU A 139 -0.17 -13.88 -0.67
C GLU A 139 1.28 -14.08 -0.21
N LEU A 140 2.20 -13.17 -0.59
CA LEU A 140 3.61 -13.26 -0.25
C LEU A 140 3.92 -13.08 1.24
N LEU A 141 3.09 -12.33 1.95
CA LEU A 141 3.16 -12.13 3.41
C LEU A 141 2.44 -13.24 4.21
N ASP A 142 1.78 -14.18 3.54
CA ASP A 142 0.90 -15.21 4.13
C ASP A 142 -0.16 -14.61 5.08
N ILE A 143 -0.74 -13.45 4.72
CA ILE A 143 -1.87 -12.85 5.43
C ILE A 143 -3.16 -13.03 4.64
N ARG A 144 -4.29 -13.21 5.35
CA ARG A 144 -5.61 -13.45 4.75
C ARG A 144 -6.64 -12.45 5.28
N PRO A 145 -6.54 -11.18 4.92
CA PRO A 145 -7.47 -10.18 5.40
C PRO A 145 -8.88 -10.42 4.88
N ASN A 146 -9.89 -10.13 5.69
CA ASN A 146 -11.25 -9.96 5.21
C ASN A 146 -11.34 -8.58 4.54
N LEU A 147 -10.95 -8.51 3.26
CA LEU A 147 -10.90 -7.28 2.47
C LEU A 147 -12.13 -7.20 1.56
N GLN A 148 -12.89 -6.13 1.70
CA GLN A 148 -14.06 -5.84 0.88
C GLN A 148 -13.96 -4.45 0.24
N LEU A 149 -14.49 -4.31 -0.98
CA LEU A 149 -14.56 -3.01 -1.65
C LEU A 149 -15.84 -2.29 -1.22
N THR A 150 -15.79 -0.97 -1.09
CA THR A 150 -16.99 -0.18 -0.82
C THR A 150 -17.88 -0.08 -2.07
N ASP A 151 -19.22 -0.14 -1.89
CA ASP A 151 -20.17 0.03 -2.99
C ASP A 151 -20.52 1.50 -3.28
N CYS A 152 -20.27 2.36 -2.31
CA CYS A 152 -20.40 3.81 -2.41
C CYS A 152 -19.37 4.47 -1.48
N TYR A 153 -19.21 5.79 -1.55
CA TYR A 153 -18.33 6.50 -0.60
C TYR A 153 -18.78 6.21 0.83
N ALA A 154 -17.87 5.60 1.59
CA ALA A 154 -18.19 5.10 2.92
C ALA A 154 -18.15 6.22 3.98
N ASP A 155 -19.17 6.25 4.83
CA ASP A 155 -19.19 7.05 6.04
C ASP A 155 -18.64 6.23 7.20
N ALA A 156 -17.45 6.60 7.67
CA ALA A 156 -16.74 5.87 8.71
C ALA A 156 -17.51 5.86 10.04
N GLU A 157 -18.16 6.97 10.41
CA GLU A 157 -18.93 7.08 11.65
C GLU A 157 -20.18 6.17 11.60
N ALA A 158 -20.89 6.20 10.49
CA ALA A 158 -22.07 5.34 10.30
C ALA A 158 -21.74 3.85 10.32
N LEU A 159 -20.51 3.49 9.90
CA LEU A 159 -20.02 2.10 9.88
C LEU A 159 -19.33 1.69 11.19
N GLY A 160 -19.10 2.63 12.11
CA GLY A 160 -18.28 2.39 13.31
C GLY A 160 -16.85 1.96 12.94
N ALA A 161 -16.32 2.47 11.84
CA ALA A 161 -15.01 2.12 11.30
C ALA A 161 -13.93 3.12 11.71
N ASP A 162 -12.72 2.62 11.95
CA ASP A 162 -11.54 3.46 12.08
C ASP A 162 -11.11 3.95 10.69
N ASP A 163 -11.14 5.26 10.45
CA ASP A 163 -10.85 5.87 9.16
C ASP A 163 -9.35 6.17 8.98
N PHE A 164 -8.71 5.36 8.16
CA PHE A 164 -7.29 5.52 7.81
C PHE A 164 -7.05 6.12 6.42
N ARG A 165 -8.09 6.49 5.67
CA ARG A 165 -7.96 6.99 4.28
C ARG A 165 -7.03 8.18 4.15
N ASP A 166 -7.08 9.11 5.11
CA ASP A 166 -6.21 10.28 5.16
C ASP A 166 -5.21 10.26 6.32
N ALA A 167 -5.31 9.28 7.23
CA ALA A 167 -4.38 9.12 8.33
C ALA A 167 -3.04 8.54 7.86
N ILE A 168 -3.10 7.52 6.99
CA ILE A 168 -1.91 6.86 6.43
C ILE A 168 -1.48 7.59 5.15
N ARG A 169 -0.56 8.53 5.28
CA ARG A 169 -0.02 9.32 4.16
C ARG A 169 1.45 9.71 4.38
N PRO A 170 2.23 9.92 3.29
CA PRO A 170 3.68 10.17 3.40
C PRO A 170 4.02 11.55 3.98
N LYS A 171 3.11 12.52 3.88
CA LYS A 171 3.29 13.88 4.40
C LYS A 171 2.21 14.20 5.42
N LYS A 172 2.62 14.68 6.59
CA LYS A 172 1.72 15.07 7.70
C LYS A 172 0.74 13.94 8.04
N PRO A 173 1.20 12.72 8.34
CA PRO A 173 0.32 11.64 8.77
C PRO A 173 -0.43 12.05 10.04
N ILE A 174 -1.64 11.54 10.21
CA ILE A 174 -2.37 11.68 11.47
C ILE A 174 -1.80 10.62 12.43
N PRO A 175 -1.53 10.97 13.69
CA PRO A 175 -1.07 10.00 14.67
C PRO A 175 -2.01 8.81 14.78
N ASP A 176 -1.44 7.61 14.75
CA ASP A 176 -2.15 6.35 14.91
C ASP A 176 -1.59 5.61 16.14
N PRO A 177 -2.26 5.69 17.30
CA PRO A 177 -1.79 5.04 18.51
C PRO A 177 -1.70 3.51 18.43
N SER A 178 -2.41 2.91 17.48
CA SER A 178 -2.39 1.46 17.25
C SER A 178 -1.21 1.00 16.38
N PHE A 179 -0.44 1.93 15.80
CA PHE A 179 0.75 1.62 15.02
C PHE A 179 2.02 2.01 15.80
N VAL A 180 2.69 1.02 16.33
CA VAL A 180 4.04 1.17 16.90
C VAL A 180 5.02 0.43 16.00
N PRO A 181 5.90 1.14 15.26
CA PRO A 181 6.87 0.50 14.39
C PRO A 181 7.80 -0.42 15.17
N THR A 182 7.84 -1.69 14.81
CA THR A 182 8.80 -2.65 15.36
C THR A 182 10.05 -2.64 14.49
N PRO A 183 11.24 -2.34 15.05
CA PRO A 183 12.48 -2.38 14.28
C PRO A 183 12.76 -3.78 13.75
N TYR A 184 13.15 -3.84 12.48
CA TYR A 184 13.61 -5.03 11.76
C TYR A 184 14.91 -4.69 11.02
N TYR A 185 15.59 -5.71 10.50
CA TYR A 185 16.80 -5.48 9.73
C TYR A 185 16.50 -4.67 8.46
N GLN A 186 17.31 -3.64 8.18
CA GLN A 186 17.25 -2.86 6.94
C GLN A 186 18.65 -2.71 6.35
N VAL A 187 18.80 -2.91 5.04
CA VAL A 187 20.10 -2.87 4.32
C VAL A 187 20.92 -1.60 4.67
N TYR A 188 20.25 -0.46 4.81
CA TYR A 188 20.91 0.83 5.06
C TYR A 188 20.84 1.31 6.51
N GLN A 189 20.45 0.45 7.46
CA GLN A 189 20.28 0.87 8.86
C GLN A 189 21.57 1.35 9.53
N GLN A 190 22.75 0.84 9.10
CA GLN A 190 24.02 1.31 9.63
C GLN A 190 24.30 2.77 9.27
N LYS A 191 23.79 3.24 8.12
CA LYS A 191 24.00 4.60 7.63
C LYS A 191 22.93 5.59 8.09
N HIS A 192 21.67 5.15 8.11
CA HIS A 192 20.51 6.04 8.31
C HIS A 192 19.74 5.77 9.59
N GLY A 193 20.12 4.75 10.36
CA GLY A 193 19.28 4.22 11.44
C GLY A 193 18.08 3.46 10.90
N PHE A 194 17.23 2.99 11.80
CA PHE A 194 15.95 2.37 11.41
C PHE A 194 15.00 3.43 10.82
N GLN A 195 14.50 3.17 9.61
CA GLN A 195 13.54 4.02 8.92
C GLN A 195 12.15 3.38 9.02
N PRO A 196 11.28 3.86 9.91
CA PRO A 196 9.98 3.26 10.14
C PRO A 196 9.03 3.50 8.95
N ASN A 197 8.06 2.60 8.82
CA ASN A 197 6.92 2.77 7.93
C ASN A 197 7.26 3.03 6.46
N LEU A 198 8.33 2.40 5.96
CA LEU A 198 8.62 2.32 4.53
C LEU A 198 7.59 1.45 3.80
N SER A 199 7.70 1.35 2.49
CA SER A 199 6.94 0.38 1.69
C SER A 199 7.05 -1.01 2.31
N ILE A 200 5.98 -1.78 2.22
CA ILE A 200 5.96 -3.19 2.62
C ILE A 200 7.05 -4.02 1.92
N LEU A 201 7.51 -3.57 0.75
CA LEU A 201 8.62 -4.19 0.04
C LEU A 201 9.92 -4.19 0.85
N ASP A 202 10.18 -3.10 1.62
CA ASP A 202 11.36 -3.03 2.49
C ASP A 202 11.31 -4.13 3.55
N LEU A 203 10.17 -4.32 4.19
CA LEU A 203 9.97 -5.38 5.19
C LEU A 203 10.07 -6.77 4.54
N LEU A 204 9.38 -6.99 3.43
CA LEU A 204 9.35 -8.29 2.73
C LEU A 204 10.74 -8.73 2.25
N PHE A 205 11.51 -7.82 1.65
CA PHE A 205 12.85 -8.15 1.13
C PHE A 205 13.90 -8.37 2.22
N ASN A 206 13.69 -7.82 3.41
CA ASN A 206 14.62 -7.99 4.52
C ASN A 206 14.26 -9.14 5.46
N GLU A 207 12.95 -9.41 5.70
CA GLU A 207 12.50 -10.40 6.70
C GLU A 207 11.83 -11.64 6.07
N GLY A 208 11.49 -11.59 4.78
CA GLY A 208 10.90 -12.74 4.08
C GLY A 208 9.59 -13.19 4.73
N ASN A 209 9.49 -14.48 4.99
CA ASN A 209 8.32 -15.10 5.63
C ASN A 209 8.10 -14.61 7.08
N GLU A 210 9.13 -14.06 7.73
CA GLU A 210 9.01 -13.50 9.08
C GLU A 210 8.39 -12.11 9.10
N ALA A 211 8.20 -11.48 7.93
CA ALA A 211 7.60 -10.16 7.80
C ALA A 211 6.24 -10.05 8.51
N VAL A 212 5.44 -11.13 8.54
CA VAL A 212 4.14 -11.15 9.22
C VAL A 212 4.22 -10.84 10.71
N PHE A 213 5.33 -11.15 11.39
CA PHE A 213 5.50 -10.89 12.83
C PHE A 213 5.70 -9.40 13.16
N TYR A 214 5.95 -8.57 12.16
CA TYR A 214 6.11 -7.11 12.29
C TYR A 214 4.82 -6.33 11.94
N LEU A 215 3.74 -7.04 11.54
CA LEU A 215 2.45 -6.46 11.13
C LEU A 215 1.41 -6.37 12.26
#